data_8188c010ba310ed92d91d9935415f3d1
#
_entry.id   8188c010ba310ed92d91d9935415f3d1
#
_cell.length_a   1.000
_cell.length_b   1.000
_cell.length_c   1.000
_cell.angle_alpha   90.00
_cell.angle_beta   90.00
_cell.angle_gamma   90.00
#
_symmetry.space_group_name_H-M   'P 1'
#
loop_
_entity.id
_entity.type
_entity.pdbx_description
1 polymer ?
#
loop_
_entity_poly.entity_id
_entity_poly.type
_entity_poly.pdbx_seq_one_letter_code
_entity_poly.pdbx_strand_id
1 'polypeptide(L)'
;MVRKYDYLIIGSGVAGMSFALKVAKTGTVALVCKSKMEEANTDLAQGGVATVTNLEVDNFDKHIHDTMVAGDWLSDPEAVKKVVTEAPAQIQELLGWGVDFDKNEKGEFDLHREGGHSEFRILHHADNTGHEIQVSLIETVKNNPNIDVYEDHFAVEILTQHHLGKIVTRRTSGIECYGAYVLNQTTGEVDTFLSRVTLMATGGIGSVYRTTTNPLVATGDGIAMVYRAKGTVKDMEFVQFHPTALYHPGDRPAFLITEAMRGYGGVLRNLGGEEFMQKYDPRLSLAPRDVVARAIDNEMKQRGEDHVFLDVTHKDAEETKHHFPNIYKHCLDLGINITRDYIPVVPAAHYLCGGIKVDLNACSSIKRLYAVGECSCTGLHGGNRLASNSLIEAVVYADAAAKHAIEHHNEYAWREDIPAWDDAGTIHPEEMVLISQSEKEVGEIMANYVGIVRSNLRLDRAWNRLDILYEETERLFKTSKVSRRICELRNIINVAYLITRQAKDRKESRGLHYTIDYPPQPKSEDDLKL
;
A
#
# COMPACT_ATOMS: atom_id res chain seq x y z
N MET A 1 4.23 8.82 29.35
CA MET A 1 3.72 7.71 30.22
C MET A 1 4.24 6.37 29.70
N VAL A 2 4.43 5.34 30.55
CA VAL A 2 4.80 3.98 30.08
C VAL A 2 3.58 3.08 30.10
N ARG A 3 3.31 2.43 28.97
CA ARG A 3 2.21 1.46 28.78
C ARG A 3 2.79 0.09 28.42
N LYS A 4 2.18 -0.99 28.89
CA LYS A 4 2.67 -2.36 28.67
C LYS A 4 1.55 -3.22 28.07
N TYR A 5 1.86 -3.89 26.96
CA TYR A 5 0.96 -4.79 26.27
C TYR A 5 1.69 -6.07 25.85
N ASP A 6 0.97 -7.16 25.69
CA ASP A 6 1.56 -8.35 25.08
C ASP A 6 1.80 -8.12 23.59
N TYR A 7 0.86 -7.44 22.92
CA TYR A 7 0.92 -7.15 21.49
C TYR A 7 0.69 -5.65 21.22
N LEU A 8 1.61 -5.03 20.50
CA LEU A 8 1.48 -3.68 19.96
C LEU A 8 1.29 -3.76 18.45
N ILE A 9 0.19 -3.21 17.96
CA ILE A 9 -0.16 -3.18 16.54
C ILE A 9 -0.18 -1.74 16.07
N ILE A 10 0.56 -1.46 14.99
CA ILE A 10 0.65 -0.11 14.40
C ILE A 10 -0.03 -0.15 13.02
N GLY A 11 -1.25 0.41 12.98
CA GLY A 11 -2.12 0.46 11.80
C GLY A 11 -3.42 -0.32 11.95
N SER A 12 -4.53 0.29 11.52
CA SER A 12 -5.93 -0.16 11.69
C SER A 12 -6.60 -0.61 10.39
N GLY A 13 -5.83 -0.93 9.35
CA GLY A 13 -6.37 -1.59 8.15
C GLY A 13 -6.71 -3.06 8.42
N VAL A 14 -7.25 -3.75 7.40
CA VAL A 14 -7.64 -5.17 7.48
C VAL A 14 -6.55 -6.06 8.09
N ALA A 15 -5.29 -5.85 7.73
CA ALA A 15 -4.14 -6.61 8.25
C ALA A 15 -3.98 -6.49 9.77
N GLY A 16 -3.96 -5.25 10.29
CA GLY A 16 -3.79 -4.97 11.72
C GLY A 16 -4.96 -5.46 12.55
N MET A 17 -6.18 -5.20 12.11
CA MET A 17 -7.39 -5.64 12.82
C MET A 17 -7.55 -7.16 12.82
N SER A 18 -7.27 -7.84 11.70
CA SER A 18 -7.31 -9.30 11.64
C SER A 18 -6.32 -9.94 12.61
N PHE A 19 -5.09 -9.41 12.67
CA PHE A 19 -4.11 -9.88 13.67
C PHE A 19 -4.58 -9.60 15.09
N ALA A 20 -5.08 -8.38 15.38
CA ALA A 20 -5.56 -7.98 16.69
C ALA A 20 -6.62 -8.94 17.24
N LEU A 21 -7.64 -9.26 16.42
CA LEU A 21 -8.73 -10.16 16.79
C LEU A 21 -8.26 -11.59 17.09
N LYS A 22 -7.20 -12.04 16.41
CA LYS A 22 -6.63 -13.38 16.64
C LYS A 22 -5.82 -13.45 17.92
N VAL A 23 -4.93 -12.48 18.17
CA VAL A 23 -4.03 -12.50 19.34
C VAL A 23 -4.70 -12.04 20.64
N ALA A 24 -5.81 -11.30 20.57
CA ALA A 24 -6.58 -10.86 21.73
C ALA A 24 -7.13 -12.02 22.58
N LYS A 25 -7.13 -13.24 22.06
CA LYS A 25 -7.49 -14.46 22.79
C LYS A 25 -6.41 -14.91 23.79
N THR A 26 -5.19 -14.41 23.66
CA THR A 26 -4.01 -14.88 24.41
C THR A 26 -3.28 -13.78 25.19
N GLY A 27 -3.65 -12.52 25.01
CA GLY A 27 -3.00 -11.41 25.70
C GLY A 27 -3.67 -10.06 25.44
N THR A 28 -3.11 -9.04 26.07
CA THR A 28 -3.53 -7.65 25.93
C THR A 28 -2.98 -7.02 24.64
N VAL A 29 -3.83 -6.26 23.96
CA VAL A 29 -3.52 -5.67 22.66
C VAL A 29 -3.65 -4.15 22.70
N ALA A 30 -2.62 -3.43 22.22
CA ALA A 30 -2.75 -2.02 21.86
C ALA A 30 -2.80 -1.91 20.32
N LEU A 31 -3.88 -1.36 19.80
CA LEU A 31 -4.04 -1.02 18.40
C LEU A 31 -3.87 0.50 18.24
N VAL A 32 -2.77 0.92 17.64
CA VAL A 32 -2.39 2.33 17.46
C VAL A 32 -2.63 2.76 16.01
N CYS A 33 -3.41 3.81 15.81
CA CYS A 33 -3.63 4.43 14.51
C CYS A 33 -3.46 5.96 14.57
N LYS A 34 -2.80 6.50 13.56
CA LYS A 34 -2.41 7.92 13.52
C LYS A 34 -3.57 8.87 13.19
N SER A 35 -4.72 8.32 12.82
CA SER A 35 -5.98 9.04 12.63
C SER A 35 -7.14 8.15 13.05
N LYS A 36 -8.32 8.32 12.49
CA LYS A 36 -9.47 7.44 12.77
C LYS A 36 -9.27 6.06 12.14
N MET A 37 -9.87 5.03 12.75
CA MET A 37 -9.75 3.66 12.24
C MET A 37 -10.28 3.50 10.81
N GLU A 38 -11.25 4.33 10.42
CA GLU A 38 -11.85 4.35 9.10
C GLU A 38 -10.90 4.85 8.01
N GLU A 39 -9.90 5.67 8.36
CA GLU A 39 -8.94 6.22 7.40
C GLU A 39 -7.85 5.22 7.02
N ALA A 40 -8.20 4.22 6.21
CA ALA A 40 -7.28 3.18 5.74
C ALA A 40 -7.42 2.92 4.24
N ASN A 41 -6.36 2.40 3.61
CA ASN A 41 -6.43 1.93 2.21
C ASN A 41 -7.51 0.86 2.03
N THR A 42 -7.78 0.06 3.06
CA THR A 42 -8.82 -0.96 3.04
C THR A 42 -10.18 -0.35 2.73
N ASP A 43 -10.54 0.74 3.38
CA ASP A 43 -11.83 1.43 3.22
C ASP A 43 -12.06 1.91 1.77
N LEU A 44 -11.00 2.29 1.07
CA LEU A 44 -11.06 2.79 -0.31
C LEU A 44 -10.93 1.67 -1.37
N ALA A 45 -10.81 0.41 -0.98
CA ALA A 45 -10.66 -0.69 -1.92
C ALA A 45 -12.00 -1.02 -2.61
N GLN A 46 -12.14 -0.60 -3.87
CA GLN A 46 -13.33 -0.84 -4.69
C GLN A 46 -13.39 -2.27 -5.26
N GLY A 47 -12.20 -2.91 -5.45
CA GLY A 47 -12.11 -4.29 -5.94
C GLY A 47 -12.57 -5.30 -4.89
N GLY A 48 -12.32 -6.58 -5.18
CA GLY A 48 -12.72 -7.66 -4.29
C GLY A 48 -11.55 -8.37 -3.61
N VAL A 49 -11.83 -9.58 -3.17
CA VAL A 49 -10.87 -10.50 -2.55
C VAL A 49 -10.76 -11.75 -3.41
N ALA A 50 -9.57 -12.01 -3.95
CA ALA A 50 -9.32 -13.16 -4.81
C ALA A 50 -9.21 -14.44 -3.97
N THR A 51 -10.06 -15.44 -4.25
CA THR A 51 -9.98 -16.76 -3.61
C THR A 51 -10.68 -17.82 -4.45
N VAL A 52 -10.16 -19.04 -4.42
CA VAL A 52 -10.79 -20.20 -5.06
C VAL A 52 -11.89 -20.72 -4.14
N THR A 53 -13.14 -20.51 -4.51
CA THR A 53 -14.33 -20.95 -3.75
C THR A 53 -15.00 -22.19 -4.33
N ASN A 54 -14.81 -22.46 -5.63
CA ASN A 54 -15.43 -23.58 -6.31
C ASN A 54 -14.38 -24.38 -7.12
N LEU A 55 -14.01 -25.55 -6.60
CA LEU A 55 -13.00 -26.43 -7.20
C LEU A 55 -13.48 -27.18 -8.47
N GLU A 56 -14.76 -27.09 -8.86
CA GLU A 56 -15.26 -27.69 -10.09
C GLU A 56 -14.90 -26.88 -11.34
N VAL A 57 -14.79 -25.55 -11.19
CA VAL A 57 -14.53 -24.61 -12.30
C VAL A 57 -13.17 -23.92 -12.19
N ASP A 58 -12.65 -23.75 -10.97
CA ASP A 58 -11.37 -23.10 -10.67
C ASP A 58 -10.50 -24.03 -9.80
N ASN A 59 -9.20 -23.74 -9.72
CA ASN A 59 -8.29 -24.45 -8.84
C ASN A 59 -7.12 -23.57 -8.39
N PHE A 60 -6.39 -24.01 -7.38
CA PHE A 60 -5.26 -23.27 -6.83
C PHE A 60 -4.14 -23.07 -7.85
N ASP A 61 -3.86 -24.06 -8.71
CA ASP A 61 -2.78 -23.97 -9.69
C ASP A 61 -3.03 -22.86 -10.71
N LYS A 62 -4.28 -22.66 -11.16
CA LYS A 62 -4.65 -21.53 -12.02
C LYS A 62 -4.39 -20.19 -11.33
N HIS A 63 -4.81 -20.04 -10.07
CA HIS A 63 -4.60 -18.80 -9.33
C HIS A 63 -3.12 -18.55 -9.04
N ILE A 64 -2.35 -19.58 -8.69
CA ILE A 64 -0.89 -19.53 -8.55
C ILE A 64 -0.26 -19.06 -9.86
N HIS A 65 -0.62 -19.70 -10.99
CA HIS A 65 -0.09 -19.33 -12.30
C HIS A 65 -0.41 -17.87 -12.66
N ASP A 66 -1.66 -17.42 -12.52
CA ASP A 66 -2.07 -16.04 -12.78
C ASP A 66 -1.25 -15.04 -11.94
N THR A 67 -1.01 -15.38 -10.67
CA THR A 67 -0.21 -14.54 -9.76
C THR A 67 1.26 -14.47 -10.18
N MET A 68 1.86 -15.61 -10.55
CA MET A 68 3.25 -15.67 -11.03
C MET A 68 3.44 -14.90 -12.32
N VAL A 69 2.51 -15.02 -13.27
CA VAL A 69 2.52 -14.28 -14.54
C VAL A 69 2.41 -12.78 -14.29
N ALA A 70 1.45 -12.35 -13.47
CA ALA A 70 1.28 -10.95 -13.12
C ALA A 70 2.53 -10.37 -12.44
N GLY A 71 3.17 -11.13 -11.55
CA GLY A 71 4.40 -10.77 -10.86
C GLY A 71 5.66 -10.79 -11.73
N ASP A 72 5.52 -11.01 -13.03
CA ASP A 72 6.63 -11.16 -14.00
C ASP A 72 7.64 -12.24 -13.58
N TRP A 73 7.15 -13.32 -12.95
CA TRP A 73 7.94 -14.45 -12.44
C TRP A 73 8.99 -14.07 -11.39
N LEU A 74 8.82 -12.89 -10.75
CA LEU A 74 9.65 -12.43 -9.62
C LEU A 74 8.99 -12.75 -8.26
N SER A 75 7.76 -13.26 -8.27
CA SER A 75 7.07 -13.70 -7.06
C SER A 75 7.77 -14.90 -6.42
N ASP A 76 7.73 -14.97 -5.10
CA ASP A 76 8.20 -16.15 -4.36
C ASP A 76 7.13 -17.26 -4.46
N PRO A 77 7.44 -18.42 -5.07
CA PRO A 77 6.46 -19.49 -5.28
C PRO A 77 5.85 -20.02 -3.97
N GLU A 78 6.61 -20.07 -2.88
CA GLU A 78 6.11 -20.54 -1.58
C GLU A 78 5.15 -19.51 -0.96
N ALA A 79 5.43 -18.22 -1.09
CA ALA A 79 4.53 -17.16 -0.66
C ALA A 79 3.23 -17.16 -1.48
N VAL A 80 3.33 -17.33 -2.79
CA VAL A 80 2.16 -17.42 -3.69
C VAL A 80 1.30 -18.63 -3.32
N LYS A 81 1.91 -19.81 -3.20
CA LYS A 81 1.22 -21.03 -2.83
C LYS A 81 0.52 -20.88 -1.48
N LYS A 82 1.22 -20.36 -0.47
CA LYS A 82 0.67 -20.12 0.87
C LYS A 82 -0.59 -19.24 0.79
N VAL A 83 -0.50 -18.06 0.17
CA VAL A 83 -1.64 -17.14 0.10
C VAL A 83 -2.82 -17.77 -0.61
N VAL A 84 -2.59 -18.39 -1.77
CA VAL A 84 -3.66 -18.97 -2.59
C VAL A 84 -4.34 -20.14 -1.89
N THR A 85 -3.58 -21.03 -1.23
CA THR A 85 -4.15 -22.24 -0.61
C THR A 85 -4.79 -21.97 0.75
N GLU A 86 -4.31 -20.97 1.50
CA GLU A 86 -4.87 -20.60 2.81
C GLU A 86 -6.02 -19.58 2.71
N ALA A 87 -6.20 -18.94 1.54
CA ALA A 87 -7.23 -17.94 1.29
C ALA A 87 -8.65 -18.37 1.69
N PRO A 88 -9.18 -19.56 1.29
CA PRO A 88 -10.55 -19.93 1.62
C PRO A 88 -10.84 -19.96 3.12
N ALA A 89 -9.88 -20.38 3.94
CA ALA A 89 -10.03 -20.41 5.38
C ALA A 89 -10.14 -18.99 5.95
N GLN A 90 -9.39 -18.02 5.41
CA GLN A 90 -9.44 -16.64 5.86
C GLN A 90 -10.75 -15.93 5.46
N ILE A 91 -11.35 -16.30 4.33
CA ILE A 91 -12.68 -15.82 3.96
C ILE A 91 -13.72 -16.28 4.99
N GLN A 92 -13.65 -17.53 5.46
CA GLN A 92 -14.56 -18.01 6.51
C GLN A 92 -14.40 -17.23 7.81
N GLU A 93 -13.18 -16.81 8.15
CA GLU A 93 -12.97 -15.96 9.33
C GLU A 93 -13.55 -14.55 9.14
N LEU A 94 -13.38 -13.93 7.96
CA LEU A 94 -14.00 -12.63 7.65
C LEU A 94 -15.53 -12.69 7.78
N LEU A 95 -16.16 -13.74 7.24
CA LEU A 95 -17.59 -14.00 7.42
C LEU A 95 -17.96 -14.15 8.90
N GLY A 96 -17.11 -14.84 9.68
CA GLY A 96 -17.27 -15.00 11.13
C GLY A 96 -17.17 -13.68 11.92
N TRP A 97 -16.51 -12.67 11.36
CA TRP A 97 -16.42 -11.31 11.91
C TRP A 97 -17.48 -10.36 11.35
N GLY A 98 -18.48 -10.89 10.60
CA GLY A 98 -19.63 -10.13 10.14
C GLY A 98 -19.50 -9.52 8.76
N VAL A 99 -18.40 -9.76 8.04
CA VAL A 99 -18.25 -9.30 6.64
C VAL A 99 -19.27 -10.02 5.77
N ASP A 100 -20.00 -9.27 4.94
CA ASP A 100 -20.96 -9.83 3.99
C ASP A 100 -20.44 -9.65 2.55
N PHE A 101 -20.48 -10.74 1.77
CA PHE A 101 -20.16 -10.74 0.35
C PHE A 101 -21.43 -11.04 -0.45
N ASP A 102 -21.53 -10.43 -1.62
CA ASP A 102 -22.69 -10.58 -2.50
C ASP A 102 -22.93 -12.03 -2.89
N LYS A 103 -24.21 -12.40 -2.98
CA LYS A 103 -24.68 -13.74 -3.33
C LYS A 103 -25.63 -13.68 -4.49
N ASN A 104 -25.56 -14.69 -5.35
CA ASN A 104 -26.48 -14.87 -6.45
C ASN A 104 -27.86 -15.37 -5.94
N GLU A 105 -28.83 -15.49 -6.86
CA GLU A 105 -30.19 -15.95 -6.54
C GLU A 105 -30.25 -17.35 -5.90
N LYS A 106 -29.20 -18.15 -6.02
CA LYS A 106 -29.08 -19.49 -5.42
C LYS A 106 -28.46 -19.47 -4.02
N GLY A 107 -28.02 -18.29 -3.53
CA GLY A 107 -27.36 -18.15 -2.25
C GLY A 107 -25.86 -18.51 -2.27
N GLU A 108 -25.27 -18.73 -3.45
CA GLU A 108 -23.84 -18.90 -3.65
C GLU A 108 -23.18 -17.53 -3.82
N PHE A 109 -21.86 -17.42 -3.57
CA PHE A 109 -21.14 -16.17 -3.81
C PHE A 109 -21.27 -15.73 -5.27
N ASP A 110 -21.60 -14.45 -5.47
CA ASP A 110 -21.49 -13.81 -6.76
C ASP A 110 -20.02 -13.46 -7.01
N LEU A 111 -19.43 -14.01 -8.06
CA LEU A 111 -18.00 -13.91 -8.31
C LEU A 111 -17.72 -13.06 -9.54
N HIS A 112 -16.81 -12.11 -9.41
CA HIS A 112 -16.30 -11.34 -10.52
C HIS A 112 -14.97 -11.89 -11.05
N ARG A 113 -14.58 -11.43 -12.24
CA ARG A 113 -13.26 -11.64 -12.82
C ARG A 113 -12.63 -10.30 -13.15
N GLU A 114 -11.41 -10.08 -12.67
CA GLU A 114 -10.60 -8.89 -12.98
C GLU A 114 -9.48 -9.23 -13.96
N GLY A 115 -8.85 -8.19 -14.51
CA GLY A 115 -7.74 -8.33 -15.46
C GLY A 115 -6.57 -9.14 -14.86
N GLY A 116 -6.06 -10.10 -15.63
CA GLY A 116 -4.99 -11.01 -15.22
C GLY A 116 -5.48 -12.31 -14.58
N HIS A 117 -6.75 -12.41 -14.16
CA HIS A 117 -7.33 -13.67 -13.68
C HIS A 117 -7.87 -14.52 -14.82
N SER A 118 -7.57 -15.81 -14.81
CA SER A 118 -8.08 -16.77 -15.77
C SER A 118 -9.54 -17.18 -15.49
N GLU A 119 -9.98 -17.10 -14.21
CA GLU A 119 -11.29 -17.55 -13.77
C GLU A 119 -12.02 -16.48 -12.92
N PHE A 120 -13.33 -16.69 -12.72
CA PHE A 120 -14.18 -15.91 -11.82
C PHE A 120 -13.91 -16.36 -10.38
N ARG A 121 -13.16 -15.57 -9.61
CA ARG A 121 -12.78 -15.89 -8.22
C ARG A 121 -12.76 -14.71 -7.27
N ILE A 122 -13.28 -13.57 -7.71
CA ILE A 122 -13.23 -12.34 -6.91
C ILE A 122 -14.54 -12.21 -6.14
N LEU A 123 -14.45 -12.36 -4.81
CA LEU A 123 -15.52 -12.01 -3.88
C LEU A 123 -15.64 -10.51 -3.77
N HIS A 124 -16.86 -9.99 -3.74
CA HIS A 124 -17.11 -8.54 -3.66
C HIS A 124 -18.36 -8.22 -2.84
N HIS A 125 -18.50 -6.96 -2.47
CA HIS A 125 -19.72 -6.36 -1.92
C HIS A 125 -20.01 -5.10 -2.72
N ALA A 126 -20.88 -5.17 -3.71
CA ALA A 126 -21.10 -4.16 -4.74
C ALA A 126 -19.77 -3.60 -5.32
N ASP A 127 -19.56 -2.29 -5.31
CA ASP A 127 -18.30 -1.62 -5.67
C ASP A 127 -17.56 -1.07 -4.42
N ASN A 128 -17.76 -1.69 -3.25
CA ASN A 128 -17.40 -1.14 -1.94
C ASN A 128 -16.87 -2.21 -0.96
N THR A 129 -16.25 -3.27 -1.49
CA THR A 129 -15.82 -4.43 -0.72
C THR A 129 -14.91 -4.07 0.46
N GLY A 130 -13.99 -3.15 0.25
CA GLY A 130 -13.06 -2.73 1.29
C GLY A 130 -13.74 -2.01 2.45
N HIS A 131 -14.73 -1.19 2.18
CA HIS A 131 -15.52 -0.50 3.20
C HIS A 131 -16.31 -1.49 4.06
N GLU A 132 -16.97 -2.47 3.44
CA GLU A 132 -17.69 -3.54 4.14
C GLU A 132 -16.76 -4.28 5.11
N ILE A 133 -15.58 -4.69 4.63
CA ILE A 133 -14.56 -5.34 5.47
C ILE A 133 -14.12 -4.41 6.61
N GLN A 134 -13.82 -3.13 6.31
CA GLN A 134 -13.32 -2.17 7.29
C GLN A 134 -14.33 -1.95 8.42
N VAL A 135 -15.59 -1.69 8.09
CA VAL A 135 -16.66 -1.41 9.06
C VAL A 135 -16.93 -2.62 9.96
N SER A 136 -17.07 -3.81 9.37
CA SER A 136 -17.32 -5.06 10.13
C SER A 136 -16.19 -5.38 11.10
N LEU A 137 -14.93 -5.20 10.68
CA LEU A 137 -13.79 -5.42 11.57
C LEU A 137 -13.66 -4.35 12.65
N ILE A 138 -13.93 -3.08 12.37
CA ILE A 138 -13.95 -2.00 13.37
C ILE A 138 -14.95 -2.32 14.47
N GLU A 139 -16.17 -2.73 14.12
CA GLU A 139 -17.19 -3.10 15.08
C GLU A 139 -16.73 -4.26 15.97
N THR A 140 -16.17 -5.30 15.36
CA THR A 140 -15.68 -6.49 16.07
C THR A 140 -14.50 -6.14 17.01
N VAL A 141 -13.58 -5.29 16.56
CA VAL A 141 -12.43 -4.82 17.38
C VAL A 141 -12.92 -3.98 18.57
N LYS A 142 -13.81 -2.99 18.33
CA LYS A 142 -14.33 -2.10 19.38
C LYS A 142 -15.11 -2.85 20.46
N ASN A 143 -15.70 -3.99 20.12
CA ASN A 143 -16.43 -4.84 21.07
C ASN A 143 -15.54 -5.84 21.82
N ASN A 144 -14.24 -5.92 21.54
CA ASN A 144 -13.33 -6.86 22.19
C ASN A 144 -12.65 -6.23 23.42
N PRO A 145 -12.90 -6.73 24.66
CA PRO A 145 -12.38 -6.12 25.87
C PRO A 145 -10.87 -6.25 26.07
N ASN A 146 -10.18 -7.07 25.27
CA ASN A 146 -8.72 -7.26 25.33
C ASN A 146 -7.97 -6.36 24.35
N ILE A 147 -8.68 -5.51 23.58
CA ILE A 147 -8.09 -4.60 22.59
C ILE A 147 -8.34 -3.16 23.02
N ASP A 148 -7.27 -2.45 23.37
CA ASP A 148 -7.30 -1.01 23.58
C ASP A 148 -6.97 -0.30 22.27
N VAL A 149 -7.89 0.53 21.77
CA VAL A 149 -7.71 1.30 20.53
C VAL A 149 -7.22 2.71 20.85
N TYR A 150 -6.13 3.11 20.19
CA TYR A 150 -5.50 4.43 20.30
C TYR A 150 -5.60 5.17 18.97
N GLU A 151 -6.71 5.86 18.74
CA GLU A 151 -6.88 6.78 17.63
C GLU A 151 -6.11 8.09 17.86
N ASP A 152 -5.74 8.78 16.77
CA ASP A 152 -4.96 10.02 16.83
C ASP A 152 -3.63 9.86 17.60
N HIS A 153 -3.05 8.65 17.51
CA HIS A 153 -1.76 8.30 18.11
C HIS A 153 -0.76 7.89 17.03
N PHE A 154 0.33 8.63 16.92
CA PHE A 154 1.34 8.43 15.87
C PHE A 154 2.56 7.67 16.40
N ALA A 155 2.88 6.51 15.83
CA ALA A 155 4.11 5.80 16.14
C ALA A 155 5.32 6.54 15.54
N VAL A 156 6.17 7.08 16.39
CA VAL A 156 7.32 7.93 16.01
C VAL A 156 8.53 7.08 15.61
N GLU A 157 8.89 6.12 16.48
CA GLU A 157 10.05 5.24 16.32
C GLU A 157 9.79 3.89 17.00
N ILE A 158 10.29 2.77 16.42
CA ILE A 158 10.33 1.49 17.12
C ILE A 158 11.52 1.43 18.07
N LEU A 159 11.30 0.84 19.23
CA LEU A 159 12.29 0.71 20.29
C LEU A 159 13.20 -0.48 20.07
N THR A 160 14.50 -0.26 20.03
CA THR A 160 15.52 -1.30 19.85
C THR A 160 16.68 -1.11 20.82
N GLN A 161 17.71 -1.96 20.76
CA GLN A 161 18.94 -1.80 21.54
C GLN A 161 19.63 -0.43 21.34
N HIS A 162 19.35 0.26 20.24
CA HIS A 162 19.86 1.62 20.01
C HIS A 162 19.42 2.57 21.13
N HIS A 163 18.17 2.47 21.58
CA HIS A 163 17.63 3.30 22.68
C HIS A 163 18.22 2.97 24.05
N LEU A 164 18.94 1.85 24.15
CA LEU A 164 19.73 1.46 25.33
C LEU A 164 21.21 1.85 25.20
N GLY A 165 21.53 2.78 24.30
CA GLY A 165 22.91 3.25 24.09
C GLY A 165 23.81 2.31 23.31
N LYS A 166 23.28 1.21 22.72
CA LYS A 166 24.07 0.31 21.89
C LYS A 166 24.15 0.81 20.44
N ILE A 167 25.31 0.65 19.82
CA ILE A 167 25.48 0.92 18.39
C ILE A 167 24.81 -0.20 17.59
N VAL A 168 23.76 0.16 16.83
CA VAL A 168 23.04 -0.76 15.94
C VAL A 168 23.32 -0.37 14.50
N THR A 169 23.84 -1.32 13.72
CA THR A 169 24.18 -1.15 12.31
C THR A 169 23.47 -2.25 11.48
N ARG A 170 23.50 -2.14 10.15
CA ARG A 170 22.97 -3.20 9.27
C ARG A 170 23.71 -4.55 9.39
N ARG A 171 24.90 -4.56 10.03
CA ARG A 171 25.69 -5.78 10.30
C ARG A 171 25.42 -6.34 11.69
N THR A 172 24.65 -5.65 12.51
CA THR A 172 24.30 -6.13 13.86
C THR A 172 23.33 -7.29 13.75
N SER A 173 23.73 -8.46 14.26
CA SER A 173 22.84 -9.60 14.37
C SER A 173 21.96 -9.50 15.61
N GLY A 174 20.74 -10.07 15.53
CA GLY A 174 19.85 -10.16 16.68
C GLY A 174 19.31 -8.80 17.17
N ILE A 175 19.03 -7.89 16.24
CA ILE A 175 18.27 -6.67 16.57
C ILE A 175 16.90 -7.11 17.07
N GLU A 176 16.43 -6.50 18.17
CA GLU A 176 15.13 -6.79 18.80
C GLU A 176 14.30 -5.53 18.91
N CYS A 177 12.99 -5.66 18.70
CA CYS A 177 11.99 -4.64 18.93
C CYS A 177 11.38 -4.82 20.33
N TYR A 178 11.28 -3.73 21.08
CA TYR A 178 10.74 -3.71 22.46
C TYR A 178 9.42 -2.93 22.55
N GLY A 179 8.89 -2.44 21.45
CA GLY A 179 7.71 -1.58 21.35
C GLY A 179 7.96 -0.34 20.50
N ALA A 180 7.31 0.76 20.83
CA ALA A 180 7.43 2.02 20.10
C ALA A 180 7.28 3.25 21.00
N TYR A 181 7.88 4.38 20.61
CA TYR A 181 7.45 5.70 21.05
C TYR A 181 6.23 6.12 20.25
N VAL A 182 5.20 6.60 20.94
CA VAL A 182 3.91 6.95 20.35
C VAL A 182 3.50 8.35 20.78
N LEU A 183 3.35 9.24 19.83
CA LEU A 183 2.88 10.60 20.03
C LEU A 183 1.35 10.59 20.18
N ASN A 184 0.84 11.07 21.29
CA ASN A 184 -0.55 11.44 21.44
C ASN A 184 -0.76 12.83 20.80
N GLN A 185 -1.46 12.87 19.67
CA GLN A 185 -1.62 14.11 18.90
C GLN A 185 -2.52 15.14 19.59
N THR A 186 -3.34 14.72 20.55
CA THR A 186 -4.20 15.62 21.32
C THR A 186 -3.42 16.37 22.40
N THR A 187 -2.53 15.65 23.10
CA THR A 187 -1.74 16.26 24.20
C THR A 187 -0.38 16.78 23.76
N GLY A 188 0.15 16.29 22.63
CA GLY A 188 1.51 16.55 22.17
C GLY A 188 2.59 15.78 22.93
N GLU A 189 2.22 14.89 23.83
CA GLU A 189 3.15 14.08 24.62
C GLU A 189 3.49 12.77 23.90
N VAL A 190 4.70 12.28 24.13
CA VAL A 190 5.16 10.99 23.59
C VAL A 190 5.15 9.94 24.71
N ASP A 191 4.32 8.94 24.54
CA ASP A 191 4.25 7.79 25.43
C ASP A 191 5.19 6.66 24.96
N THR A 192 5.68 5.87 25.93
CA THR A 192 6.47 4.67 25.66
C THR A 192 5.55 3.45 25.74
N PHE A 193 5.29 2.82 24.58
CA PHE A 193 4.54 1.56 24.50
C PHE A 193 5.52 0.39 24.47
N LEU A 194 5.61 -0.35 25.55
CA LEU A 194 6.40 -1.57 25.66
C LEU A 194 5.57 -2.77 25.25
N SER A 195 6.11 -3.63 24.41
CA SER A 195 5.43 -4.85 23.97
C SER A 195 6.34 -6.07 23.96
N ARG A 196 5.73 -7.25 24.10
CA ARG A 196 6.40 -8.52 23.87
C ARG A 196 6.58 -8.76 22.36
N VAL A 197 5.54 -8.42 21.61
CA VAL A 197 5.49 -8.53 20.14
C VAL A 197 4.99 -7.22 19.56
N THR A 198 5.60 -6.75 18.47
CA THR A 198 5.14 -5.59 17.70
C THR A 198 4.80 -5.99 16.28
N LEU A 199 3.66 -5.52 15.76
CA LEU A 199 3.23 -5.70 14.39
C LEU A 199 3.20 -4.37 13.64
N MET A 200 3.83 -4.32 12.46
CA MET A 200 3.66 -3.25 11.48
C MET A 200 2.54 -3.62 10.50
N ALA A 201 1.48 -2.81 10.47
CA ALA A 201 0.36 -2.92 9.54
C ALA A 201 0.00 -1.53 8.98
N THR A 202 1.03 -0.75 8.66
CA THR A 202 0.96 0.70 8.43
C THR A 202 0.53 1.11 7.01
N GLY A 203 0.14 0.14 6.17
CA GLY A 203 -0.30 0.40 4.79
C GLY A 203 0.83 0.89 3.87
N GLY A 204 0.43 1.51 2.76
CA GLY A 204 1.31 1.84 1.65
C GLY A 204 2.00 3.20 1.71
N ILE A 205 2.41 3.67 0.52
CA ILE A 205 3.35 4.80 0.35
C ILE A 205 2.81 5.87 -0.62
N GLY A 206 1.52 5.84 -0.97
CA GLY A 206 1.00 6.66 -2.07
C GLY A 206 1.27 8.16 -1.92
N SER A 207 1.31 8.68 -0.69
CA SER A 207 1.59 10.09 -0.39
C SER A 207 3.02 10.54 -0.70
N VAL A 208 3.92 9.62 -1.04
CA VAL A 208 5.26 9.93 -1.58
C VAL A 208 5.19 10.54 -2.99
N TYR A 209 4.08 10.31 -3.71
CA TYR A 209 3.84 10.84 -5.05
C TYR A 209 2.83 12.00 -5.03
N ARG A 210 2.94 12.90 -6.01
CA ARG A 210 2.02 14.03 -6.16
C ARG A 210 0.57 13.57 -6.35
N THR A 211 0.36 12.53 -7.16
CA THR A 211 -0.97 11.98 -7.46
C THR A 211 -1.04 10.54 -6.99
N THR A 212 -2.03 10.24 -6.16
CA THR A 212 -2.26 8.91 -5.59
C THR A 212 -3.75 8.66 -5.38
N THR A 213 -4.15 7.40 -5.47
CA THR A 213 -5.49 6.92 -5.10
C THR A 213 -5.57 6.52 -3.63
N ASN A 214 -4.44 6.55 -2.90
CA ASN A 214 -4.38 6.21 -1.48
C ASN A 214 -4.81 7.38 -0.60
N PRO A 215 -5.38 7.15 0.59
CA PRO A 215 -5.66 8.21 1.53
C PRO A 215 -4.36 8.90 1.97
N LEU A 216 -4.45 10.15 2.43
CA LEU A 216 -3.29 10.97 2.80
C LEU A 216 -2.43 10.35 3.89
N VAL A 217 -3.00 9.44 4.69
CA VAL A 217 -2.29 8.69 5.72
C VAL A 217 -1.29 7.65 5.18
N ALA A 218 -1.26 7.37 3.88
CA ALA A 218 -0.34 6.41 3.26
C ALA A 218 1.06 7.01 3.03
N THR A 219 1.81 7.24 4.11
CA THR A 219 3.11 7.92 4.14
C THR A 219 4.31 6.99 4.34
N GLY A 220 4.08 5.65 4.38
CA GLY A 220 5.15 4.65 4.49
C GLY A 220 5.83 4.58 5.86
N ASP A 221 5.12 4.94 6.92
CA ASP A 221 5.68 5.11 8.27
C ASP A 221 6.40 3.87 8.80
N GLY A 222 5.77 2.69 8.72
CA GLY A 222 6.38 1.45 9.20
C GLY A 222 7.63 1.07 8.43
N ILE A 223 7.62 1.25 7.10
CA ILE A 223 8.79 0.99 6.24
C ILE A 223 9.95 1.90 6.65
N ALA A 224 9.69 3.19 6.84
CA ALA A 224 10.69 4.17 7.25
C ALA A 224 11.25 3.87 8.65
N MET A 225 10.39 3.54 9.63
CA MET A 225 10.83 3.18 10.99
C MET A 225 11.71 1.93 11.00
N VAL A 226 11.30 0.87 10.27
CA VAL A 226 12.09 -0.37 10.17
C VAL A 226 13.42 -0.12 9.46
N TYR A 227 13.43 0.69 8.41
CA TYR A 227 14.67 1.09 7.72
C TYR A 227 15.64 1.83 8.65
N ARG A 228 15.16 2.81 9.44
CA ARG A 228 15.97 3.53 10.43
C ARG A 228 16.50 2.60 11.52
N ALA A 229 15.69 1.65 11.97
CA ALA A 229 16.07 0.58 12.91
C ALA A 229 17.02 -0.49 12.31
N LYS A 230 17.47 -0.32 11.04
CA LYS A 230 18.38 -1.20 10.31
C LYS A 230 17.76 -2.54 9.89
N GLY A 231 16.43 -2.66 9.92
CA GLY A 231 15.72 -3.80 9.34
C GLY A 231 15.81 -3.84 7.81
N THR A 232 15.49 -4.99 7.25
CA THR A 232 15.57 -5.24 5.80
C THR A 232 14.31 -4.77 5.11
N VAL A 233 14.49 -3.93 4.07
CA VAL A 233 13.43 -3.44 3.18
C VAL A 233 13.81 -3.80 1.74
N LYS A 234 12.86 -4.33 0.96
CA LYS A 234 13.12 -4.91 -0.36
C LYS A 234 12.05 -4.52 -1.38
N ASP A 235 12.42 -4.53 -2.67
CA ASP A 235 11.55 -4.40 -3.84
C ASP A 235 10.74 -3.08 -3.88
N MET A 236 11.29 -2.00 -3.29
CA MET A 236 10.65 -0.69 -3.19
C MET A 236 10.44 0.00 -4.55
N GLU A 237 11.21 -0.37 -5.58
CA GLU A 237 11.08 0.15 -6.93
C GLU A 237 9.82 -0.29 -7.65
N PHE A 238 9.13 -1.33 -7.16
CA PHE A 238 7.89 -1.86 -7.75
C PHE A 238 6.65 -1.14 -7.18
N VAL A 239 6.43 0.07 -7.66
CA VAL A 239 5.25 0.86 -7.35
C VAL A 239 4.26 0.76 -8.50
N GLN A 240 3.06 0.24 -8.23
CA GLN A 240 1.98 0.14 -9.21
C GLN A 240 1.25 1.48 -9.32
N PHE A 241 1.08 1.94 -10.56
CA PHE A 241 0.26 3.10 -10.88
C PHE A 241 -1.06 2.64 -11.50
N HIS A 242 -2.18 3.14 -10.99
CA HIS A 242 -3.45 2.97 -11.66
C HIS A 242 -3.52 3.93 -12.85
N PRO A 243 -3.87 3.46 -14.07
CA PRO A 243 -3.79 4.30 -15.27
C PRO A 243 -4.79 5.45 -15.28
N THR A 244 -5.96 5.26 -14.68
CA THR A 244 -7.11 6.16 -14.82
C THR A 244 -7.64 6.60 -13.45
N ALA A 245 -6.97 7.55 -12.82
CA ALA A 245 -7.53 8.35 -11.73
C ALA A 245 -8.09 9.67 -12.32
N LEU A 246 -9.15 10.20 -11.74
CA LEU A 246 -9.71 11.46 -12.16
C LEU A 246 -8.69 12.58 -11.95
N TYR A 247 -8.44 13.35 -13.01
CA TYR A 247 -7.60 14.55 -12.92
C TYR A 247 -8.45 15.73 -12.50
N HIS A 248 -8.36 16.09 -11.23
CA HIS A 248 -8.94 17.31 -10.68
C HIS A 248 -7.88 17.98 -9.79
N PRO A 249 -7.29 19.11 -10.23
CA PRO A 249 -6.19 19.76 -9.50
C PRO A 249 -6.62 20.16 -8.08
N GLY A 250 -5.86 19.69 -7.09
CA GLY A 250 -6.10 19.94 -5.68
C GLY A 250 -6.77 18.80 -4.92
N ASP A 251 -7.40 17.85 -5.60
CA ASP A 251 -8.01 16.69 -4.96
C ASP A 251 -6.95 15.67 -4.53
N ARG A 252 -7.00 15.28 -3.27
CA ARG A 252 -6.18 14.21 -2.69
C ARG A 252 -6.99 13.48 -1.62
N PRO A 253 -7.17 12.16 -1.74
CA PRO A 253 -6.73 11.28 -2.84
C PRO A 253 -7.44 11.58 -4.17
N ALA A 254 -6.79 11.22 -5.28
CA ALA A 254 -7.42 11.27 -6.59
C ALA A 254 -8.51 10.19 -6.69
N PHE A 255 -9.69 10.56 -7.17
CA PHE A 255 -10.80 9.62 -7.31
C PHE A 255 -10.51 8.55 -8.37
N LEU A 256 -10.73 7.28 -8.02
CA LEU A 256 -10.45 6.16 -8.92
C LEU A 256 -11.54 6.03 -9.99
N ILE A 257 -11.15 6.10 -11.27
CA ILE A 257 -12.00 5.67 -12.38
C ILE A 257 -11.68 4.21 -12.67
N THR A 258 -12.58 3.32 -12.27
CA THR A 258 -12.36 1.87 -12.28
C THR A 258 -11.94 1.34 -13.65
N GLU A 259 -11.17 0.25 -13.65
CA GLU A 259 -10.79 -0.48 -14.86
C GLU A 259 -11.99 -0.99 -15.65
N ALA A 260 -13.09 -1.30 -14.95
CA ALA A 260 -14.34 -1.75 -15.57
C ALA A 260 -14.87 -0.75 -16.62
N MET A 261 -14.60 0.55 -16.46
CA MET A 261 -15.01 1.56 -17.45
C MET A 261 -14.24 1.41 -18.78
N ARG A 262 -12.96 1.01 -18.74
CA ARG A 262 -12.20 0.65 -19.96
C ARG A 262 -12.72 -0.68 -20.54
N GLY A 263 -13.05 -1.64 -19.67
CA GLY A 263 -13.71 -2.91 -20.05
C GLY A 263 -15.06 -2.71 -20.72
N TYR A 264 -15.85 -1.75 -20.25
CA TYR A 264 -17.13 -1.36 -20.84
C TYR A 264 -16.98 -0.76 -22.25
N GLY A 265 -15.77 -0.33 -22.60
CA GLY A 265 -15.42 0.19 -23.92
C GLY A 265 -14.91 1.63 -23.91
N GLY A 266 -14.47 2.13 -22.75
CA GLY A 266 -13.84 3.44 -22.64
C GLY A 266 -12.57 3.55 -23.47
N VAL A 267 -12.44 4.63 -24.24
CA VAL A 267 -11.36 4.91 -25.18
C VAL A 267 -10.46 6.04 -24.66
N LEU A 268 -9.15 5.79 -24.62
CA LEU A 268 -8.19 6.80 -24.20
C LEU A 268 -7.85 7.76 -25.35
N ARG A 269 -7.96 9.08 -25.07
CA ARG A 269 -7.69 10.17 -26.02
C ARG A 269 -6.72 11.19 -25.42
N ASN A 270 -5.87 11.77 -26.26
CA ASN A 270 -5.06 12.94 -25.88
C ASN A 270 -5.91 14.22 -25.84
N LEU A 271 -5.36 15.35 -25.42
CA LEU A 271 -6.08 16.62 -25.36
C LEU A 271 -6.58 17.12 -26.74
N GLY A 272 -6.00 16.63 -27.83
CA GLY A 272 -6.49 16.87 -29.20
C GLY A 272 -7.67 16.00 -29.62
N GLY A 273 -8.15 15.09 -28.76
CA GLY A 273 -9.24 14.15 -29.04
C GLY A 273 -8.83 12.91 -29.83
N GLU A 274 -7.55 12.72 -30.11
CA GLU A 274 -7.03 11.59 -30.90
C GLU A 274 -6.82 10.36 -30.02
N GLU A 275 -7.20 9.18 -30.52
CA GLU A 275 -6.84 7.90 -29.90
C GLU A 275 -5.35 7.64 -30.05
N PHE A 276 -4.69 7.16 -29.01
CA PHE A 276 -3.25 6.96 -29.05
C PHE A 276 -2.79 5.54 -28.72
N MET A 277 -3.63 4.71 -28.09
CA MET A 277 -3.23 3.38 -27.60
C MET A 277 -2.74 2.44 -28.70
N GLN A 278 -3.19 2.59 -29.93
CA GLN A 278 -2.73 1.80 -31.09
C GLN A 278 -1.23 1.93 -31.36
N LYS A 279 -0.57 2.98 -30.87
CA LYS A 279 0.89 3.15 -30.98
C LYS A 279 1.66 2.26 -30.00
N TYR A 280 0.98 1.75 -28.95
CA TYR A 280 1.61 1.11 -27.79
C TYR A 280 1.26 -0.36 -27.65
N ASP A 281 0.01 -0.77 -27.86
CA ASP A 281 -0.44 -2.14 -27.69
C ASP A 281 -1.65 -2.46 -28.57
N PRO A 282 -1.68 -3.64 -29.24
CA PRO A 282 -2.80 -4.03 -30.10
C PRO A 282 -4.12 -4.26 -29.34
N ARG A 283 -4.07 -4.47 -28.01
CA ARG A 283 -5.27 -4.60 -27.14
C ARG A 283 -5.88 -3.23 -26.81
N LEU A 284 -5.27 -2.13 -27.26
CA LEU A 284 -5.73 -0.76 -27.06
C LEU A 284 -5.92 -0.42 -25.57
N SER A 285 -7.04 0.22 -25.23
CA SER A 285 -7.37 0.60 -23.84
C SER A 285 -7.58 -0.59 -22.90
N LEU A 286 -7.65 -1.82 -23.42
CA LEU A 286 -7.74 -3.07 -22.66
C LEU A 286 -6.38 -3.73 -22.39
N ALA A 287 -5.29 -3.09 -22.77
CA ALA A 287 -3.95 -3.54 -22.40
C ALA A 287 -3.77 -3.58 -20.86
N PRO A 288 -2.82 -4.36 -20.32
CA PRO A 288 -2.52 -4.40 -18.89
C PRO A 288 -2.25 -3.01 -18.31
N ARG A 289 -2.56 -2.83 -17.03
CA ARG A 289 -2.47 -1.52 -16.31
C ARG A 289 -1.13 -0.83 -16.49
N ASP A 290 -0.04 -1.57 -16.40
CA ASP A 290 1.32 -1.03 -16.53
C ASP A 290 1.60 -0.53 -17.97
N VAL A 291 1.10 -1.22 -18.99
CA VAL A 291 1.21 -0.80 -20.40
C VAL A 291 0.41 0.48 -20.63
N VAL A 292 -0.83 0.52 -20.16
CA VAL A 292 -1.70 1.70 -20.30
C VAL A 292 -1.12 2.90 -19.53
N ALA A 293 -0.65 2.69 -18.30
CA ALA A 293 -0.04 3.76 -17.51
C ALA A 293 1.22 4.33 -18.18
N ARG A 294 2.08 3.46 -18.76
CA ARG A 294 3.25 3.91 -19.55
C ARG A 294 2.86 4.68 -20.80
N ALA A 295 1.82 4.25 -21.50
CA ALA A 295 1.33 4.94 -22.70
C ALA A 295 0.82 6.34 -22.35
N ILE A 296 0.03 6.48 -21.31
CA ILE A 296 -0.48 7.77 -20.83
C ILE A 296 0.67 8.67 -20.38
N ASP A 297 1.58 8.17 -19.55
CA ASP A 297 2.76 8.93 -19.07
C ASP A 297 3.62 9.44 -20.24
N ASN A 298 3.79 8.61 -21.28
CA ASN A 298 4.56 8.98 -22.46
C ASN A 298 3.84 10.06 -23.30
N GLU A 299 2.53 9.91 -23.57
CA GLU A 299 1.74 10.93 -24.30
C GLU A 299 1.77 12.28 -23.55
N MET A 300 1.54 12.27 -22.25
CA MET A 300 1.59 13.48 -21.43
C MET A 300 2.96 14.16 -21.51
N LYS A 301 4.05 13.41 -21.35
CA LYS A 301 5.42 13.96 -21.37
C LYS A 301 5.86 14.46 -22.73
N GLN A 302 5.48 13.76 -23.82
CA GLN A 302 5.82 14.20 -25.18
C GLN A 302 5.11 15.48 -25.57
N ARG A 303 3.89 15.70 -25.09
CA ARG A 303 3.05 16.86 -25.43
C ARG A 303 3.15 17.99 -24.42
N GLY A 304 3.71 17.75 -23.22
CA GLY A 304 3.72 18.71 -22.13
C GLY A 304 2.31 18.91 -21.54
N GLU A 305 1.49 17.87 -21.58
CA GLU A 305 0.10 17.87 -21.08
C GLU A 305 0.03 17.28 -19.68
N ASP A 306 -0.90 17.74 -18.86
CA ASP A 306 -1.05 17.32 -17.45
C ASP A 306 -1.98 16.11 -17.26
N HIS A 307 -2.78 15.77 -18.28
CA HIS A 307 -3.72 14.66 -18.27
C HIS A 307 -4.05 14.17 -19.68
N VAL A 308 -4.80 13.10 -19.77
CA VAL A 308 -5.46 12.60 -20.99
C VAL A 308 -6.94 12.45 -20.73
N PHE A 309 -7.72 12.05 -21.72
CA PHE A 309 -9.14 11.78 -21.58
C PHE A 309 -9.48 10.31 -21.67
N LEU A 310 -10.48 9.88 -20.88
CA LEU A 310 -11.20 8.63 -21.07
C LEU A 310 -12.60 8.95 -21.63
N ASP A 311 -12.88 8.47 -22.82
CA ASP A 311 -14.11 8.73 -23.57
C ASP A 311 -15.06 7.52 -23.50
N VAL A 312 -16.24 7.72 -22.94
CA VAL A 312 -17.37 6.77 -22.94
C VAL A 312 -18.63 7.37 -23.58
N THR A 313 -18.52 8.55 -24.20
CA THR A 313 -19.67 9.29 -24.76
C THR A 313 -20.34 8.60 -25.93
N HIS A 314 -19.67 7.63 -26.55
CA HIS A 314 -20.20 6.80 -27.62
C HIS A 314 -21.09 5.64 -27.14
N LYS A 315 -21.22 5.46 -25.81
CA LYS A 315 -22.07 4.45 -25.16
C LYS A 315 -23.46 5.01 -24.87
N ASP A 316 -24.42 4.11 -24.63
CA ASP A 316 -25.76 4.52 -24.21
C ASP A 316 -25.69 5.24 -22.85
N ALA A 317 -26.37 6.38 -22.76
CA ALA A 317 -26.27 7.27 -21.60
C ALA A 317 -26.91 6.66 -20.33
N GLU A 318 -28.05 5.96 -20.47
CA GLU A 318 -28.75 5.38 -19.32
C GLU A 318 -28.05 4.11 -18.86
N GLU A 319 -27.55 3.30 -19.79
CA GLU A 319 -26.72 2.14 -19.48
C GLU A 319 -25.44 2.54 -18.77
N THR A 320 -24.74 3.59 -19.21
CA THR A 320 -23.54 4.12 -18.58
C THR A 320 -23.78 4.57 -17.14
N LYS A 321 -24.87 5.29 -16.88
CA LYS A 321 -25.28 5.70 -15.53
C LYS A 321 -25.61 4.52 -14.63
N HIS A 322 -26.24 3.50 -15.19
CA HIS A 322 -26.63 2.29 -14.46
C HIS A 322 -25.39 1.45 -14.06
N HIS A 323 -24.43 1.31 -14.97
CA HIS A 323 -23.21 0.56 -14.69
C HIS A 323 -22.25 1.27 -13.75
N PHE A 324 -22.21 2.63 -13.77
CA PHE A 324 -21.23 3.42 -13.02
C PHE A 324 -21.89 4.57 -12.24
N PRO A 325 -22.85 4.30 -11.34
CA PRO A 325 -23.64 5.33 -10.67
C PRO A 325 -22.78 6.25 -9.79
N ASN A 326 -21.79 5.69 -9.08
CA ASN A 326 -20.90 6.46 -8.20
C ASN A 326 -19.94 7.35 -9.01
N ILE A 327 -19.35 6.82 -10.09
CA ILE A 327 -18.46 7.60 -10.97
C ILE A 327 -19.27 8.70 -11.65
N TYR A 328 -20.47 8.39 -12.17
CA TYR A 328 -21.34 9.38 -12.78
C TYR A 328 -21.66 10.53 -11.81
N LYS A 329 -22.11 10.19 -10.61
CA LYS A 329 -22.45 11.17 -9.58
C LYS A 329 -21.23 12.03 -9.21
N HIS A 330 -20.09 11.39 -8.90
CA HIS A 330 -18.89 12.12 -8.49
C HIS A 330 -18.39 13.08 -9.59
N CYS A 331 -18.32 12.62 -10.84
CA CYS A 331 -17.94 13.46 -11.96
C CYS A 331 -18.94 14.61 -12.19
N LEU A 332 -20.24 14.32 -12.06
CA LEU A 332 -21.30 15.33 -12.23
C LEU A 332 -21.24 16.43 -11.17
N ASP A 333 -20.92 16.07 -9.91
CA ASP A 333 -20.72 17.02 -8.81
C ASP A 333 -19.54 17.98 -9.09
N LEU A 334 -18.58 17.55 -9.91
CA LEU A 334 -17.46 18.36 -10.40
C LEU A 334 -17.75 19.05 -11.76
N GLY A 335 -19.00 18.97 -12.26
CA GLY A 335 -19.40 19.58 -13.52
C GLY A 335 -19.09 18.77 -14.78
N ILE A 336 -18.66 17.51 -14.64
CA ILE A 336 -18.31 16.62 -15.75
C ILE A 336 -19.45 15.61 -15.96
N ASN A 337 -20.21 15.74 -17.04
CA ASN A 337 -21.22 14.76 -17.41
C ASN A 337 -20.61 13.67 -18.31
N ILE A 338 -20.25 12.52 -17.75
CA ILE A 338 -19.53 11.46 -18.47
C ILE A 338 -20.28 10.88 -19.68
N THR A 339 -21.58 11.14 -19.81
CA THR A 339 -22.35 10.73 -21.00
C THR A 339 -22.23 11.72 -22.18
N ARG A 340 -21.57 12.86 -21.98
CA ARG A 340 -21.40 13.93 -22.98
C ARG A 340 -19.98 14.49 -23.03
N ASP A 341 -19.29 14.44 -21.89
CA ASP A 341 -17.97 15.02 -21.70
C ASP A 341 -16.95 13.90 -21.54
N TYR A 342 -15.74 14.10 -22.03
CA TYR A 342 -14.64 13.21 -21.77
C TYR A 342 -14.19 13.35 -20.32
N ILE A 343 -13.85 12.22 -19.67
CA ILE A 343 -13.36 12.21 -18.28
C ILE A 343 -11.86 12.51 -18.29
N PRO A 344 -11.40 13.62 -17.69
CA PRO A 344 -9.96 13.87 -17.57
C PRO A 344 -9.33 12.85 -16.62
N VAL A 345 -8.30 12.14 -17.05
CA VAL A 345 -7.65 11.09 -16.28
C VAL A 345 -6.12 11.20 -16.30
N VAL A 346 -5.50 10.74 -15.22
CA VAL A 346 -4.05 10.73 -15.03
C VAL A 346 -3.64 9.46 -14.29
N PRO A 347 -2.44 8.91 -14.57
CA PRO A 347 -1.93 7.81 -13.75
C PRO A 347 -1.64 8.27 -12.34
N ALA A 348 -2.01 7.45 -11.36
CA ALA A 348 -1.84 7.74 -9.93
C ALA A 348 -1.15 6.58 -9.21
N ALA A 349 -0.24 6.87 -8.27
CA ALA A 349 0.35 5.86 -7.41
C ALA A 349 -0.75 5.12 -6.65
N HIS A 350 -0.71 3.78 -6.66
CA HIS A 350 -1.83 2.97 -6.22
C HIS A 350 -1.46 1.88 -5.22
N TYR A 351 -0.36 1.15 -5.45
CA TYR A 351 0.05 0.04 -4.58
C TYR A 351 1.56 -0.18 -4.62
N LEU A 352 2.15 -0.50 -3.44
CA LEU A 352 3.55 -0.89 -3.32
C LEU A 352 3.67 -2.42 -3.25
N CYS A 353 4.42 -3.03 -4.18
CA CYS A 353 4.69 -4.48 -4.14
C CYS A 353 5.83 -4.87 -3.20
N GLY A 354 6.71 -3.93 -2.87
CA GLY A 354 7.81 -4.08 -1.93
C GLY A 354 7.44 -3.69 -0.49
N GLY A 355 8.45 -3.51 0.35
CA GLY A 355 8.26 -3.11 1.75
C GLY A 355 9.22 -3.79 2.72
N ILE A 356 8.80 -3.94 3.97
CA ILE A 356 9.52 -4.67 5.02
C ILE A 356 9.59 -6.14 4.64
N LYS A 357 10.82 -6.67 4.40
CA LYS A 357 10.98 -8.08 4.04
C LYS A 357 10.57 -8.97 5.21
N VAL A 358 9.71 -9.94 4.93
CA VAL A 358 9.26 -10.94 5.89
C VAL A 358 9.45 -12.36 5.35
N ASP A 359 9.41 -13.33 6.27
CA ASP A 359 9.30 -14.75 5.95
C ASP A 359 7.84 -15.22 5.86
N LEU A 360 7.62 -16.53 5.69
CA LEU A 360 6.27 -17.12 5.59
C LEU A 360 5.43 -17.00 6.87
N ASN A 361 6.03 -16.63 8.01
CA ASN A 361 5.37 -16.36 9.27
C ASN A 361 5.21 -14.85 9.54
N ALA A 362 5.44 -14.03 8.52
CA ALA A 362 5.46 -12.56 8.61
C ALA A 362 6.55 -11.99 9.56
N CYS A 363 7.55 -12.79 9.95
CA CYS A 363 8.65 -12.32 10.78
C CYS A 363 9.59 -11.43 9.97
N SER A 364 9.90 -10.24 10.49
CA SER A 364 10.89 -9.36 9.89
C SER A 364 12.33 -9.78 10.26
N SER A 365 13.32 -9.07 9.74
CA SER A 365 14.72 -9.24 10.13
C SER A 365 15.04 -8.73 11.56
N ILE A 366 14.09 -8.08 12.21
CA ILE A 366 14.18 -7.63 13.61
C ILE A 366 13.34 -8.59 14.45
N LYS A 367 13.94 -9.22 15.46
CA LYS A 367 13.24 -10.14 16.35
C LYS A 367 12.08 -9.43 17.05
N ARG A 368 10.98 -10.17 17.30
CA ARG A 368 9.76 -9.68 17.97
C ARG A 368 8.99 -8.64 17.15
N LEU A 369 9.42 -8.41 15.88
CA LEU A 369 8.77 -7.48 14.95
C LEU A 369 8.26 -8.23 13.73
N TYR A 370 6.97 -8.12 13.49
CA TYR A 370 6.26 -8.67 12.34
C TYR A 370 5.82 -7.53 11.41
N ALA A 371 5.56 -7.86 10.14
CA ALA A 371 4.93 -6.91 9.21
C ALA A 371 3.94 -7.63 8.31
N VAL A 372 2.76 -7.04 8.12
CA VAL A 372 1.66 -7.60 7.31
C VAL A 372 0.96 -6.52 6.48
N GLY A 373 0.29 -6.94 5.41
CA GLY A 373 -0.37 -6.05 4.47
C GLY A 373 0.63 -5.25 3.64
N GLU A 374 0.18 -4.17 3.02
CA GLU A 374 0.95 -3.42 2.01
C GLU A 374 2.32 -2.89 2.48
N CYS A 375 2.54 -2.68 3.79
CA CYS A 375 3.88 -2.29 4.26
C CYS A 375 4.90 -3.44 4.26
N SER A 376 4.47 -4.69 4.02
CA SER A 376 5.34 -5.87 4.00
C SER A 376 5.70 -6.30 2.59
N CYS A 377 6.90 -6.84 2.43
CA CYS A 377 7.35 -7.55 1.23
C CYS A 377 7.36 -9.05 1.52
N THR A 378 6.24 -9.71 1.25
CA THR A 378 6.05 -11.15 1.44
C THR A 378 6.68 -11.97 0.33
N GLY A 379 6.82 -11.36 -0.86
CA GLY A 379 7.19 -12.01 -2.10
C GLY A 379 6.00 -12.42 -2.98
N LEU A 380 4.76 -12.26 -2.50
CA LEU A 380 3.55 -12.61 -3.27
C LEU A 380 3.49 -11.87 -4.61
N HIS A 381 3.72 -10.57 -4.59
CA HIS A 381 3.46 -9.70 -5.74
C HIS A 381 4.59 -9.67 -6.79
N GLY A 382 5.81 -10.06 -6.40
CA GLY A 382 6.95 -10.00 -7.32
C GLY A 382 7.12 -8.62 -7.95
N GLY A 383 7.23 -8.56 -9.27
CA GLY A 383 7.42 -7.30 -10.01
C GLY A 383 6.15 -6.50 -10.24
N ASN A 384 4.96 -7.08 -10.05
CA ASN A 384 3.66 -6.41 -10.23
C ASN A 384 2.53 -7.21 -9.56
N ARG A 385 1.62 -6.50 -8.92
CA ARG A 385 0.50 -7.09 -8.18
C ARG A 385 -0.63 -7.51 -9.12
N LEU A 386 -1.10 -8.76 -8.99
CA LEU A 386 -2.37 -9.19 -9.53
C LEU A 386 -3.51 -8.51 -8.75
N ALA A 387 -4.51 -7.99 -9.44
CA ALA A 387 -5.66 -7.34 -8.82
C ALA A 387 -6.34 -8.27 -7.79
N SER A 388 -6.92 -7.70 -6.75
CA SER A 388 -7.64 -8.40 -5.65
C SER A 388 -6.82 -9.40 -4.82
N ASN A 389 -5.50 -9.53 -5.05
CA ASN A 389 -4.60 -10.32 -4.21
C ASN A 389 -4.16 -9.60 -2.92
N SER A 390 -4.28 -8.27 -2.83
CA SER A 390 -3.75 -7.50 -1.69
C SER A 390 -4.51 -7.71 -0.39
N LEU A 391 -5.85 -7.76 -0.45
CA LEU A 391 -6.67 -7.98 0.76
C LEU A 391 -6.51 -9.40 1.29
N ILE A 392 -6.45 -10.40 0.41
CA ILE A 392 -6.25 -11.80 0.83
C ILE A 392 -4.83 -12.03 1.36
N GLU A 393 -3.79 -11.40 0.78
CA GLU A 393 -2.45 -11.40 1.35
C GLU A 393 -2.46 -10.90 2.79
N ALA A 394 -3.12 -9.76 3.02
CA ALA A 394 -3.16 -9.12 4.32
C ALA A 394 -3.75 -10.04 5.40
N VAL A 395 -4.85 -10.74 5.13
CA VAL A 395 -5.50 -11.61 6.11
C VAL A 395 -4.77 -12.95 6.28
N VAL A 396 -4.21 -13.53 5.21
CA VAL A 396 -3.42 -14.78 5.30
C VAL A 396 -2.15 -14.56 6.10
N TYR A 397 -1.41 -13.47 5.81
CA TYR A 397 -0.20 -13.18 6.58
C TYR A 397 -0.49 -12.67 8.00
N ALA A 398 -1.63 -12.02 8.25
CA ALA A 398 -2.07 -11.70 9.61
C ALA A 398 -2.33 -12.96 10.42
N ASP A 399 -2.90 -14.00 9.81
CA ASP A 399 -3.10 -15.31 10.44
C ASP A 399 -1.79 -16.01 10.75
N ALA A 400 -0.87 -16.06 9.77
CA ALA A 400 0.44 -16.64 9.96
C ALA A 400 1.24 -15.94 11.08
N ALA A 401 1.24 -14.60 11.08
CA ALA A 401 1.83 -13.78 12.12
C ALA A 401 1.22 -14.06 13.50
N ALA A 402 -0.11 -14.15 13.58
CA ALA A 402 -0.81 -14.40 14.84
C ALA A 402 -0.46 -15.78 15.42
N LYS A 403 -0.49 -16.83 14.60
CA LYS A 403 -0.11 -18.19 15.02
C LYS A 403 1.32 -18.22 15.60
N HIS A 404 2.27 -17.67 14.84
CA HIS A 404 3.67 -17.63 15.28
C HIS A 404 3.86 -16.75 16.53
N ALA A 405 3.21 -15.58 16.59
CA ALA A 405 3.30 -14.68 17.74
C ALA A 405 2.70 -15.30 19.01
N ILE A 406 1.56 -16.00 18.92
CA ILE A 406 0.92 -16.70 20.03
C ILE A 406 1.82 -17.80 20.59
N GLU A 407 2.53 -18.53 19.71
CA GLU A 407 3.44 -19.59 20.13
C GLU A 407 4.64 -19.04 20.91
N HIS A 408 5.17 -17.87 20.49
CA HIS A 408 6.45 -17.36 21.00
C HIS A 408 6.35 -16.17 21.97
N HIS A 409 5.22 -15.48 22.12
CA HIS A 409 5.15 -14.23 22.91
C HIS A 409 5.58 -14.39 24.37
N ASN A 410 5.35 -15.57 24.98
CA ASN A 410 5.74 -15.85 26.36
C ASN A 410 7.25 -16.02 26.55
N GLU A 411 8.01 -16.22 25.49
CA GLU A 411 9.48 -16.25 25.53
C GLU A 411 10.08 -14.85 25.73
N TYR A 412 9.28 -13.79 25.52
CA TYR A 412 9.72 -12.41 25.53
C TYR A 412 9.26 -11.69 26.79
N ALA A 413 10.19 -11.13 27.55
CA ALA A 413 9.89 -10.21 28.65
C ALA A 413 9.77 -8.76 28.16
N TRP A 414 9.02 -7.93 28.88
CA TRP A 414 9.04 -6.48 28.66
C TRP A 414 10.42 -5.91 29.00
N ARG A 415 10.86 -4.96 28.17
CA ARG A 415 12.14 -4.26 28.36
C ARG A 415 11.88 -2.96 29.11
N GLU A 416 11.95 -2.99 30.44
CA GLU A 416 11.53 -1.86 31.30
C GLU A 416 12.58 -0.74 31.44
N ASP A 417 13.82 -0.99 31.02
CA ASP A 417 14.93 -0.03 31.08
C ASP A 417 15.02 0.90 29.83
N ILE A 418 13.98 0.92 28.99
CA ILE A 418 13.87 1.88 27.88
C ILE A 418 13.67 3.29 28.46
N PRO A 419 14.50 4.29 28.09
CA PRO A 419 14.33 5.67 28.53
C PRO A 419 13.00 6.24 28.03
N ALA A 420 12.48 7.23 28.75
CA ALA A 420 11.38 8.05 28.22
C ALA A 420 11.86 8.86 27.01
N TRP A 421 10.90 9.29 26.17
CA TRP A 421 11.20 10.23 25.11
C TRP A 421 11.83 11.51 25.69
N ASP A 422 12.94 11.94 25.10
CA ASP A 422 13.63 13.17 25.49
C ASP A 422 13.41 14.24 24.41
N ASP A 423 12.69 15.29 24.78
CA ASP A 423 12.45 16.47 23.94
C ASP A 423 13.20 17.73 24.45
N ALA A 424 14.15 17.55 25.38
CA ALA A 424 14.92 18.65 25.92
C ALA A 424 15.68 19.42 24.81
N GLY A 425 15.56 20.73 24.85
CA GLY A 425 16.18 21.60 23.85
C GLY A 425 15.45 21.74 22.52
N THR A 426 14.30 21.05 22.36
CA THR A 426 13.47 21.23 21.17
C THR A 426 12.49 22.40 21.30
N ILE A 427 12.18 23.05 20.19
CA ILE A 427 11.25 24.17 20.13
C ILE A 427 10.11 23.87 19.14
N HIS A 428 8.98 24.53 19.26
CA HIS A 428 7.95 24.48 18.21
C HIS A 428 8.51 25.12 16.93
N PRO A 429 8.32 24.49 15.76
CA PRO A 429 8.73 25.11 14.50
C PRO A 429 8.03 26.45 14.32
N GLU A 430 8.81 27.51 14.07
CA GLU A 430 8.25 28.84 13.82
C GLU A 430 7.59 28.92 12.43
N GLU A 431 8.10 28.15 11.46
CA GLU A 431 7.67 28.17 10.06
C GLU A 431 7.23 26.79 9.56
N MET A 432 5.92 26.54 9.56
CA MET A 432 5.34 25.32 9.00
C MET A 432 5.47 25.23 7.47
N VAL A 433 5.80 26.34 6.81
CA VAL A 433 6.04 26.38 5.35
C VAL A 433 7.21 25.48 4.94
N LEU A 434 8.24 25.32 5.80
CA LEU A 434 9.39 24.45 5.53
C LEU A 434 8.95 23.00 5.34
N ILE A 435 8.01 22.52 6.16
CA ILE A 435 7.48 21.17 6.06
C ILE A 435 6.62 21.03 4.81
N SER A 436 5.65 21.94 4.62
CA SER A 436 4.71 21.84 3.48
C SER A 436 5.38 22.05 2.13
N GLN A 437 6.44 22.85 2.05
CA GLN A 437 7.22 23.02 0.82
C GLN A 437 8.03 21.75 0.51
N SER A 438 8.70 21.17 1.51
CA SER A 438 9.45 19.92 1.32
C SER A 438 8.55 18.75 0.94
N GLU A 439 7.34 18.62 1.52
CA GLU A 439 6.34 17.62 1.12
C GLU A 439 5.99 17.74 -0.37
N LYS A 440 5.73 18.95 -0.86
CA LYS A 440 5.43 19.22 -2.28
C LYS A 440 6.62 18.89 -3.18
N GLU A 441 7.82 19.30 -2.77
CA GLU A 441 9.05 19.07 -3.54
C GLU A 441 9.34 17.59 -3.69
N VAL A 442 9.22 16.78 -2.62
CA VAL A 442 9.34 15.31 -2.70
C VAL A 442 8.33 14.75 -3.69
N GLY A 443 7.05 15.15 -3.59
CA GLY A 443 6.00 14.69 -4.50
C GLY A 443 6.30 14.97 -5.97
N GLU A 444 6.84 16.17 -6.29
CA GLU A 444 7.26 16.55 -7.64
C GLU A 444 8.50 15.78 -8.12
N ILE A 445 9.51 15.61 -7.27
CA ILE A 445 10.71 14.82 -7.59
C ILE A 445 10.30 13.39 -7.93
N MET A 446 9.47 12.77 -7.11
CA MET A 446 9.05 11.38 -7.28
C MET A 446 8.18 11.19 -8.53
N ALA A 447 7.21 12.07 -8.76
CA ALA A 447 6.34 12.00 -9.94
C ALA A 447 7.13 12.19 -11.26
N ASN A 448 8.06 13.16 -11.31
CA ASN A 448 8.76 13.52 -12.54
C ASN A 448 9.99 12.65 -12.83
N TYR A 449 10.72 12.18 -11.79
CA TYR A 449 11.99 11.49 -11.99
C TYR A 449 11.96 10.01 -11.61
N VAL A 450 11.07 9.59 -10.70
CA VAL A 450 11.01 8.22 -10.13
C VAL A 450 9.65 7.57 -10.37
N GLY A 451 8.86 8.15 -11.27
CA GLY A 451 7.52 7.68 -11.62
C GLY A 451 7.54 6.41 -12.50
N ILE A 452 6.64 6.38 -13.49
CA ILE A 452 6.36 5.20 -14.32
C ILE A 452 7.53 4.89 -15.27
N VAL A 453 8.03 5.91 -15.99
CA VAL A 453 9.16 5.79 -16.91
C VAL A 453 10.40 6.44 -16.31
N ARG A 454 11.42 5.65 -16.08
CA ARG A 454 12.67 6.04 -15.41
C ARG A 454 13.85 6.11 -16.36
N SER A 455 14.93 6.78 -15.94
CA SER A 455 16.24 6.75 -16.58
C SER A 455 17.34 7.00 -15.56
N ASN A 456 18.56 6.56 -15.83
CA ASN A 456 19.71 6.82 -14.97
C ASN A 456 19.85 8.32 -14.66
N LEU A 457 19.73 9.19 -15.69
CA LEU A 457 19.80 10.64 -15.52
C LEU A 457 18.72 11.18 -14.57
N ARG A 458 17.47 10.71 -14.70
CA ARG A 458 16.36 11.15 -13.82
C ARG A 458 16.56 10.66 -12.40
N LEU A 459 16.94 9.38 -12.23
CA LEU A 459 17.21 8.79 -10.91
C LEU A 459 18.38 9.46 -10.19
N ASP A 460 19.45 9.86 -10.91
CA ASP A 460 20.56 10.61 -10.33
C ASP A 460 20.14 12.01 -9.88
N ARG A 461 19.29 12.69 -10.64
CA ARG A 461 18.73 13.99 -10.25
C ARG A 461 17.84 13.87 -9.02
N ALA A 462 16.97 12.84 -8.96
CA ALA A 462 16.13 12.57 -7.78
C ALA A 462 17.01 12.33 -6.55
N TRP A 463 18.00 11.45 -6.67
CA TRP A 463 18.94 11.12 -5.60
C TRP A 463 19.59 12.36 -4.96
N ASN A 464 20.19 13.19 -5.79
CA ASN A 464 20.90 14.39 -5.32
C ASN A 464 19.96 15.40 -4.62
N ARG A 465 18.72 15.53 -5.07
CA ARG A 465 17.73 16.43 -4.46
C ARG A 465 17.17 15.85 -3.16
N LEU A 466 16.88 14.55 -3.13
CA LEU A 466 16.39 13.88 -1.94
C LEU A 466 17.43 13.87 -0.81
N ASP A 467 18.73 13.84 -1.14
CA ASP A 467 19.82 13.92 -0.16
C ASP A 467 19.83 15.27 0.59
N ILE A 468 19.63 16.37 -0.13
CA ILE A 468 19.50 17.71 0.46
C ILE A 468 18.28 17.77 1.39
N LEU A 469 17.11 17.34 0.89
CA LEU A 469 15.87 17.32 1.67
C LEU A 469 15.98 16.44 2.91
N TYR A 470 16.71 15.33 2.82
CA TYR A 470 16.98 14.44 3.94
C TYR A 470 17.77 15.14 5.04
N GLU A 471 18.89 15.79 4.69
CA GLU A 471 19.72 16.51 5.68
C GLU A 471 18.97 17.67 6.35
N GLU A 472 18.23 18.44 5.57
CA GLU A 472 17.41 19.55 6.10
C GLU A 472 16.32 19.04 7.04
N THR A 473 15.62 17.97 6.67
CA THR A 473 14.55 17.38 7.47
C THR A 473 15.07 16.73 8.75
N GLU A 474 16.22 16.01 8.70
CA GLU A 474 16.84 15.45 9.91
C GLU A 474 17.29 16.53 10.88
N ARG A 475 17.78 17.67 10.37
CA ARG A 475 18.12 18.83 11.19
C ARG A 475 16.88 19.42 11.84
N LEU A 476 15.83 19.65 11.04
CA LEU A 476 14.55 20.18 11.52
C LEU A 476 13.93 19.26 12.58
N PHE A 477 13.91 17.94 12.33
CA PHE A 477 13.38 16.95 13.27
C PHE A 477 14.11 16.98 14.62
N LYS A 478 15.45 17.11 14.63
CA LYS A 478 16.25 17.13 15.86
C LYS A 478 16.05 18.39 16.70
N THR A 479 15.69 19.51 16.08
CA THR A 479 15.52 20.80 16.76
C THR A 479 14.07 21.13 17.07
N SER A 480 13.13 20.41 16.51
CA SER A 480 11.69 20.66 16.66
C SER A 480 11.04 19.72 17.67
N LYS A 481 10.06 20.22 18.41
CA LYS A 481 9.11 19.34 19.11
C LYS A 481 8.46 18.41 18.10
N VAL A 482 8.41 17.13 18.47
CA VAL A 482 7.84 16.11 17.60
C VAL A 482 6.38 16.42 17.29
N SER A 483 6.00 16.28 16.03
CA SER A 483 4.63 16.40 15.55
C SER A 483 4.41 15.39 14.44
N ARG A 484 3.15 15.02 14.20
CA ARG A 484 2.80 14.13 13.10
C ARG A 484 3.43 14.58 11.77
N ARG A 485 3.29 15.85 11.42
CA ARG A 485 3.74 16.38 10.11
C ARG A 485 5.24 16.25 9.88
N ILE A 486 6.07 16.60 10.89
CA ILE A 486 7.53 16.45 10.72
C ILE A 486 7.93 14.96 10.63
N CYS A 487 7.25 14.08 11.38
CA CYS A 487 7.48 12.64 11.31
C CYS A 487 7.07 12.06 9.95
N GLU A 488 5.89 12.43 9.43
CA GLU A 488 5.44 12.01 8.10
C GLU A 488 6.38 12.50 7.00
N LEU A 489 6.82 13.75 7.02
CA LEU A 489 7.82 14.26 6.07
C LEU A 489 9.11 13.43 6.12
N ARG A 490 9.64 13.18 7.32
CA ARG A 490 10.82 12.35 7.53
C ARG A 490 10.65 10.95 6.94
N ASN A 491 9.48 10.35 7.14
CA ASN A 491 9.14 9.01 6.63
C ASN A 491 9.03 9.02 5.10
N ILE A 492 8.32 9.98 4.52
CA ILE A 492 8.16 10.15 3.06
C ILE A 492 9.53 10.27 2.38
N ILE A 493 10.46 11.07 2.93
CA ILE A 493 11.81 11.23 2.37
C ILE A 493 12.60 9.93 2.45
N ASN A 494 12.52 9.19 3.57
CA ASN A 494 13.18 7.89 3.71
C ASN A 494 12.66 6.89 2.67
N VAL A 495 11.34 6.85 2.45
CA VAL A 495 10.71 5.97 1.45
C VAL A 495 11.09 6.39 0.04
N ALA A 496 11.03 7.67 -0.28
CA ALA A 496 11.47 8.21 -1.58
C ALA A 496 12.92 7.85 -1.90
N TYR A 497 13.80 7.97 -0.91
CA TYR A 497 15.19 7.54 -1.00
C TYR A 497 15.30 6.03 -1.31
N LEU A 498 14.55 5.19 -0.59
CA LEU A 498 14.57 3.73 -0.78
C LEU A 498 14.11 3.33 -2.19
N ILE A 499 13.00 3.91 -2.67
CA ILE A 499 12.48 3.68 -4.01
C ILE A 499 13.54 4.09 -5.06
N THR A 500 14.09 5.29 -4.92
CA THR A 500 15.11 5.82 -5.86
C THR A 500 16.35 4.95 -5.87
N ARG A 501 16.84 4.54 -4.70
CA ARG A 501 18.02 3.70 -4.56
C ARG A 501 17.83 2.35 -5.23
N GLN A 502 16.75 1.62 -4.89
CA GLN A 502 16.52 0.29 -5.42
C GLN A 502 16.23 0.34 -6.92
N ALA A 503 15.55 1.40 -7.41
CA ALA A 503 15.41 1.65 -8.84
C ALA A 503 16.76 1.90 -9.55
N LYS A 504 17.71 2.59 -8.90
CA LYS A 504 19.08 2.78 -9.44
C LYS A 504 19.90 1.49 -9.44
N ASP A 505 19.70 0.64 -8.43
CA ASP A 505 20.44 -0.62 -8.28
C ASP A 505 19.99 -1.66 -9.33
N ARG A 506 18.72 -1.63 -9.74
CA ARG A 506 18.16 -2.56 -10.76
C ARG A 506 18.50 -2.11 -12.17
N LYS A 507 19.34 -2.89 -12.84
CA LYS A 507 19.83 -2.62 -14.22
C LYS A 507 19.08 -3.45 -15.28
N GLU A 508 17.76 -3.50 -15.17
CA GLU A 508 16.85 -4.20 -16.07
C GLU A 508 15.47 -3.55 -16.02
N SER A 509 14.62 -3.77 -17.02
CA SER A 509 13.20 -3.45 -16.97
C SER A 509 12.42 -4.73 -16.74
N ARG A 510 11.80 -4.86 -15.55
CA ARG A 510 10.99 -6.01 -15.12
C ARG A 510 9.78 -5.51 -14.34
N GLY A 511 8.62 -6.11 -14.58
CA GLY A 511 7.39 -5.74 -13.91
C GLY A 511 7.09 -4.24 -14.00
N LEU A 512 6.86 -3.62 -12.85
CA LEU A 512 6.56 -2.18 -12.72
C LEU A 512 7.80 -1.28 -12.83
N HIS A 513 9.01 -1.84 -12.71
CA HIS A 513 10.22 -1.08 -12.92
C HIS A 513 10.57 -1.02 -14.41
N TYR A 514 10.29 0.12 -15.05
CA TYR A 514 10.63 0.38 -16.44
C TYR A 514 11.65 1.51 -16.55
N THR A 515 12.75 1.26 -17.25
CA THR A 515 13.80 2.27 -17.52
C THR A 515 14.22 2.26 -18.97
N ILE A 516 14.35 3.45 -19.56
CA ILE A 516 14.75 3.60 -20.98
C ILE A 516 16.20 3.21 -21.23
N ASP A 517 17.05 3.20 -20.18
CA ASP A 517 18.47 2.83 -20.32
C ASP A 517 18.69 1.30 -20.33
N TYR A 518 17.73 0.55 -19.85
CA TYR A 518 17.75 -0.92 -19.81
C TYR A 518 16.40 -1.45 -20.29
N PRO A 519 16.07 -1.35 -21.60
CA PRO A 519 14.77 -1.76 -22.13
C PRO A 519 14.53 -3.25 -21.90
N PRO A 520 13.25 -3.69 -21.85
CA PRO A 520 12.92 -5.10 -21.67
C PRO A 520 13.58 -5.96 -22.73
N GLN A 521 14.23 -7.04 -22.32
CA GLN A 521 14.73 -8.04 -23.26
C GLN A 521 13.56 -8.85 -23.83
N PRO A 522 13.61 -9.27 -25.09
CA PRO A 522 12.65 -10.24 -25.63
C PRO A 522 12.62 -11.47 -24.74
N LYS A 523 11.44 -11.90 -24.30
CA LYS A 523 11.30 -13.16 -23.54
C LYS A 523 11.75 -14.30 -24.45
N SER A 524 12.61 -15.18 -23.94
CA SER A 524 13.01 -16.40 -24.66
C SER A 524 11.80 -17.35 -24.77
N GLU A 525 11.82 -18.28 -25.74
CA GLU A 525 10.76 -19.30 -25.85
C GLU A 525 10.66 -20.17 -24.58
N ASP A 526 11.74 -20.28 -23.81
CA ASP A 526 11.76 -21.04 -22.55
C ASP A 526 11.09 -20.27 -21.40
N ASP A 527 11.15 -18.92 -21.41
CA ASP A 527 10.43 -18.06 -20.46
C ASP A 527 8.90 -18.06 -20.68
N LEU A 528 8.45 -18.57 -21.82
CA LEU A 528 7.02 -18.67 -22.16
C LEU A 528 6.45 -20.07 -21.89
N LYS A 529 7.29 -21.05 -21.53
CA LYS A 529 6.90 -22.46 -21.30
C LYS A 529 6.82 -22.85 -19.82
N LEU A 530 7.19 -21.95 -18.90
CA LEU A 530 7.05 -22.12 -17.45
C LEU A 530 5.78 -21.43 -16.97
#